data_3a89988c9a6694f21d7dc9e9eb472e5c
#
_entry.id   3a89988c9a6694f21d7dc9e9eb472e5c
#
_cell.length_a   1.000
_cell.length_b   1.000
_cell.length_c   1.000
_cell.angle_alpha   90.00
_cell.angle_beta   90.00
_cell.angle_gamma   90.00
#
_symmetry.space_group_name_H-M   'P 1'
#
loop_
_entity.id
_entity.type
_entity.pdbx_description
1 polymer ?
#
loop_
_entity_poly.entity_id
_entity_poly.type
_entity_poly.pdbx_seq_one_letter_code
_entity_poly.pdbx_strand_id
1 'polypeptide(L)'
;AAPEVLKQFIGKSRLEKEIESIGFMCIAGEDDAFIFPAGRRIHASRFVGVGDELRDWSHKATLKIRFSYAQSENGSLRFVEPKLGSDLERMWMLRTTLKKRKMFGKQPEEAGKHWAELIYLDQPRALASQLITFAFVATHNHFVLDRGGKVFKQSAPVIKLPANASEDDHLGLLGLLNSSAACFWMKQVFHNKGDSTDSAGARVTGDPAFDTYEFAGTGLKSFPLPDSRPLDLSRKLDELATSRSQHLPDAIGDQFPLTRSQLDTHCTAAAGLLGQMIAAQEELDWWNYAAYGLIDTELTGDGEPPALQLGERAFEIVLARCMAAGEINTTWFKRHGSTPITAIPEHWPEDYRALVQRRIDAVEASPWIRLLERPGSKRRWNQARWDD
;
A
#
# COMPACT_ATOMS: atom_id res chain seq x y z
N ALA A 1 17.72 12.81 17.74
CA ALA A 1 16.41 12.15 17.94
C ALA A 1 16.27 10.88 17.07
N ALA A 2 16.46 10.93 15.73
CA ALA A 2 16.29 9.74 14.88
C ALA A 2 17.13 8.52 15.31
N PRO A 3 18.43 8.63 15.65
CA PRO A 3 19.21 7.49 16.15
C PRO A 3 18.66 6.89 17.44
N GLU A 4 18.07 7.69 18.31
CA GLU A 4 17.48 7.22 19.58
C GLU A 4 16.19 6.42 19.33
N VAL A 5 15.36 6.89 18.40
CA VAL A 5 14.17 6.12 17.96
C VAL A 5 14.58 4.78 17.36
N LEU A 6 15.63 4.76 16.53
CA LEU A 6 16.13 3.52 15.92
C LEU A 6 16.64 2.50 16.94
N LYS A 7 17.13 2.94 18.12
CA LYS A 7 17.56 2.02 19.20
C LYS A 7 16.40 1.14 19.69
N GLN A 8 15.16 1.62 19.67
CA GLN A 8 13.98 0.85 20.09
C GLN A 8 13.66 -0.33 19.16
N PHE A 9 14.19 -0.31 17.95
CA PHE A 9 14.07 -1.40 16.99
C PHE A 9 15.18 -2.43 17.09
N ILE A 10 16.28 -2.14 17.85
CA ILE A 10 17.42 -3.04 18.00
C ILE A 10 17.03 -4.23 18.91
N GLY A 11 17.51 -5.42 18.56
CA GLY A 11 17.29 -6.64 19.34
C GLY A 11 15.95 -7.34 19.09
N LYS A 12 15.03 -6.72 18.34
CA LYS A 12 13.78 -7.36 17.96
C LYS A 12 13.99 -8.45 16.89
N SER A 13 13.05 -9.38 16.78
CA SER A 13 13.04 -10.37 15.70
C SER A 13 13.01 -9.66 14.34
N ARG A 14 13.39 -10.35 13.28
CA ARG A 14 13.44 -9.77 11.93
C ARG A 14 12.44 -10.47 11.01
N LEU A 15 11.88 -9.73 10.08
CA LEU A 15 10.93 -10.21 9.09
C LEU A 15 11.42 -11.46 8.35
N GLU A 16 12.72 -11.54 8.05
CA GLU A 16 13.31 -12.71 7.36
C GLU A 16 13.07 -14.05 8.05
N LYS A 17 12.79 -14.06 9.36
CA LYS A 17 12.52 -15.29 10.14
C LYS A 17 11.07 -15.77 10.01
N GLU A 18 10.16 -14.91 9.56
CA GLU A 18 8.73 -15.20 9.48
C GLU A 18 8.23 -15.39 8.06
N ILE A 19 9.04 -15.09 7.05
CA ILE A 19 8.65 -15.19 5.65
C ILE A 19 9.36 -16.34 4.94
N GLU A 20 8.68 -16.96 3.98
CA GLU A 20 9.31 -17.92 3.06
C GLU A 20 10.14 -17.19 2.02
N SER A 21 9.59 -16.14 1.42
CA SER A 21 10.28 -15.37 0.39
C SER A 21 9.71 -13.95 0.22
N ILE A 22 10.55 -13.07 -0.36
CA ILE A 22 10.14 -11.73 -0.79
C ILE A 22 10.79 -11.41 -2.14
N GLY A 23 10.02 -10.82 -3.07
CA GLY A 23 10.54 -10.41 -4.36
C GLY A 23 9.48 -10.28 -5.46
N PHE A 24 9.92 -10.21 -6.68
CA PHE A 24 9.04 -10.07 -7.85
C PHE A 24 8.27 -11.36 -8.11
N MET A 25 7.00 -11.22 -8.55
CA MET A 25 6.20 -12.35 -9.00
C MET A 25 6.32 -12.54 -10.50
N CYS A 26 6.17 -11.49 -11.30
CA CYS A 26 6.31 -11.61 -12.75
C CYS A 26 6.95 -10.37 -13.38
N ILE A 27 7.54 -10.61 -14.57
CA ILE A 27 8.06 -9.56 -15.45
C ILE A 27 7.61 -9.90 -16.87
N ALA A 28 6.88 -8.97 -17.50
CA ALA A 28 6.46 -9.13 -18.89
C ALA A 28 7.61 -8.85 -19.87
N GLY A 29 8.45 -7.86 -19.57
CA GLY A 29 9.55 -7.41 -20.40
C GLY A 29 9.12 -6.59 -21.63
N GLU A 30 7.81 -6.52 -21.91
CA GLU A 30 7.14 -5.66 -22.89
C GLU A 30 5.69 -5.52 -22.47
N ASP A 31 5.42 -4.47 -21.68
CA ASP A 31 4.11 -4.29 -21.04
C ASP A 31 2.98 -4.12 -22.05
N ASP A 32 3.20 -3.39 -23.12
CA ASP A 32 2.19 -3.11 -24.16
C ASP A 32 1.67 -4.35 -24.87
N ALA A 33 2.46 -5.45 -24.85
CA ALA A 33 2.05 -6.73 -25.42
C ALA A 33 1.22 -7.57 -24.43
N PHE A 34 1.40 -7.35 -23.12
CA PHE A 34 0.84 -8.25 -22.10
C PHE A 34 -0.20 -7.61 -21.21
N ILE A 35 -0.15 -6.29 -20.98
CA ILE A 35 -1.00 -5.59 -20.00
C ILE A 35 -2.08 -4.78 -20.71
N PHE A 36 -3.29 -4.82 -20.16
CA PHE A 36 -4.48 -4.22 -20.76
C PHE A 36 -5.42 -3.67 -19.68
N PRO A 37 -6.24 -2.69 -19.99
CA PRO A 37 -7.34 -2.27 -19.12
C PRO A 37 -8.27 -3.44 -18.76
N ALA A 38 -8.74 -3.49 -17.50
CA ALA A 38 -9.55 -4.59 -16.97
C ALA A 38 -10.85 -4.82 -17.76
N GLY A 39 -11.47 -3.78 -18.30
CA GLY A 39 -12.67 -3.87 -19.12
C GLY A 39 -12.48 -4.55 -20.49
N ARG A 40 -11.23 -4.73 -20.93
CA ARG A 40 -10.96 -5.45 -22.19
C ARG A 40 -11.11 -6.96 -22.00
N ARG A 41 -11.89 -7.61 -22.86
CA ARG A 41 -12.00 -9.09 -22.90
C ARG A 41 -10.74 -9.68 -23.52
N ILE A 42 -10.06 -10.53 -22.77
CA ILE A 42 -8.85 -11.24 -23.18
C ILE A 42 -8.96 -12.67 -22.68
N HIS A 43 -8.73 -13.64 -23.56
CA HIS A 43 -8.63 -15.04 -23.16
C HIS A 43 -7.37 -15.25 -22.30
N ALA A 44 -7.44 -16.13 -21.33
CA ALA A 44 -6.35 -16.45 -20.43
C ALA A 44 -5.69 -15.19 -19.81
N SER A 45 -6.44 -14.44 -19.03
CA SER A 45 -5.95 -13.25 -18.31
C SER A 45 -6.19 -13.35 -16.80
N ARG A 46 -5.34 -12.68 -16.04
CA ARG A 46 -5.53 -12.42 -14.59
C ARG A 46 -5.46 -10.92 -14.35
N PHE A 47 -6.07 -10.46 -13.27
CA PHE A 47 -5.79 -9.11 -12.79
C PHE A 47 -4.31 -8.97 -12.45
N VAL A 48 -3.70 -7.83 -12.78
CA VAL A 48 -2.31 -7.52 -12.49
C VAL A 48 -2.22 -6.33 -11.56
N GLY A 49 -1.46 -6.49 -10.47
CA GLY A 49 -1.15 -5.41 -9.54
C GLY A 49 0.11 -4.67 -9.96
N VAL A 50 0.04 -3.35 -9.92
CA VAL A 50 1.16 -2.43 -10.10
C VAL A 50 1.28 -1.53 -8.88
N GLY A 51 2.48 -1.02 -8.59
CA GLY A 51 2.74 -0.27 -7.36
C GLY A 51 1.85 0.96 -7.16
N ASP A 52 1.47 1.63 -8.24
CA ASP A 52 0.62 2.84 -8.19
C ASP A 52 -0.84 2.54 -7.82
N GLU A 53 -1.29 1.30 -7.99
CA GLU A 53 -2.64 0.86 -7.63
C GLU A 53 -2.75 0.35 -6.18
N LEU A 54 -1.63 0.20 -5.47
CA LEU A 54 -1.61 -0.25 -4.07
C LEU A 54 -1.70 0.96 -3.15
N ARG A 55 -2.88 1.26 -2.64
CA ARG A 55 -3.13 2.40 -1.75
C ARG A 55 -4.20 2.05 -0.72
N ASP A 56 -4.12 2.68 0.43
CA ASP A 56 -5.18 2.67 1.44
C ASP A 56 -5.70 1.26 1.77
N TRP A 57 -4.78 0.31 2.02
CA TRP A 57 -5.07 -1.09 2.33
C TRP A 57 -5.74 -1.86 1.19
N SER A 58 -5.85 -1.31 0.00
CA SER A 58 -6.55 -1.92 -1.13
C SER A 58 -5.72 -1.92 -2.41
N HIS A 59 -6.10 -2.79 -3.34
CA HIS A 59 -5.59 -2.86 -4.69
C HIS A 59 -6.71 -2.46 -5.68
N LYS A 60 -6.47 -1.42 -6.45
CA LYS A 60 -7.47 -0.85 -7.39
C LYS A 60 -7.84 -1.77 -8.56
N ALA A 61 -6.97 -2.69 -8.95
CA ALA A 61 -7.18 -3.75 -9.95
C ALA A 61 -7.75 -3.26 -11.31
N THR A 62 -7.24 -2.15 -11.84
CA THR A 62 -7.71 -1.58 -13.11
C THR A 62 -7.10 -2.23 -14.35
N LEU A 63 -6.11 -3.09 -14.16
CA LEU A 63 -5.34 -3.74 -15.22
C LEU A 63 -5.45 -5.26 -15.19
N LYS A 64 -5.35 -5.87 -16.37
CA LYS A 64 -5.19 -7.32 -16.56
C LYS A 64 -3.92 -7.63 -17.32
N ILE A 65 -3.33 -8.77 -17.02
CA ILE A 65 -2.18 -9.31 -17.75
C ILE A 65 -2.58 -10.58 -18.47
N ARG A 66 -2.08 -10.76 -19.68
CA ARG A 66 -2.14 -12.06 -20.37
C ARG A 66 -1.39 -13.09 -19.54
N PHE A 67 -2.08 -14.15 -19.17
CA PHE A 67 -1.56 -15.21 -18.31
C PHE A 67 -1.84 -16.57 -18.96
N SER A 68 -1.10 -16.89 -20.02
CA SER A 68 -1.26 -18.11 -20.81
C SER A 68 -0.58 -19.32 -20.12
N TYR A 69 -1.02 -19.60 -18.89
CA TYR A 69 -0.52 -20.73 -18.11
C TYR A 69 -1.69 -21.54 -17.56
N ALA A 70 -1.58 -22.86 -17.63
CA ALA A 70 -2.50 -23.81 -17.01
C ALA A 70 -1.76 -24.56 -15.91
N GLN A 71 -2.51 -24.91 -14.86
CA GLN A 71 -1.99 -25.76 -13.80
C GLN A 71 -1.96 -27.21 -14.29
N SER A 72 -0.82 -27.86 -14.17
CA SER A 72 -0.63 -29.27 -14.49
C SER A 72 -1.06 -30.17 -13.30
N GLU A 73 -1.15 -31.48 -13.53
CA GLU A 73 -1.56 -32.45 -12.51
C GLU A 73 -0.66 -32.41 -11.25
N ASN A 74 0.62 -32.12 -11.41
CA ASN A 74 1.55 -31.97 -10.31
C ASN A 74 1.49 -30.58 -9.60
N GLY A 75 0.51 -29.74 -9.97
CA GLY A 75 0.31 -28.42 -9.37
C GLY A 75 1.16 -27.28 -9.95
N SER A 76 2.16 -27.58 -10.81
CA SER A 76 3.01 -26.55 -11.42
C SER A 76 2.28 -25.79 -12.55
N LEU A 77 2.73 -24.57 -12.85
CA LEU A 77 2.24 -23.81 -14.01
C LEU A 77 3.00 -24.18 -15.27
N ARG A 78 2.26 -24.58 -16.31
CA ARG A 78 2.79 -24.86 -17.64
C ARG A 78 2.28 -23.82 -18.63
N PHE A 79 3.17 -23.27 -19.45
CA PHE A 79 2.79 -22.39 -20.54
C PHE A 79 1.89 -23.11 -21.55
N VAL A 80 0.82 -22.44 -21.95
CA VAL A 80 -0.09 -22.87 -23.00
C VAL A 80 0.01 -21.88 -24.15
N GLU A 81 0.49 -22.36 -25.29
CA GLU A 81 0.62 -21.50 -26.46
C GLU A 81 -0.74 -20.91 -26.86
N PRO A 82 -0.84 -19.58 -27.03
CA PRO A 82 -2.08 -18.95 -27.47
C PRO A 82 -2.48 -19.46 -28.85
N LYS A 83 -3.75 -19.84 -29.00
CA LYS A 83 -4.29 -20.25 -30.32
C LYS A 83 -4.49 -19.02 -31.23
N LEU A 84 -4.51 -19.26 -32.55
CA LEU A 84 -4.86 -18.23 -33.55
C LEU A 84 -6.20 -17.58 -33.21
N GLY A 85 -6.20 -16.25 -33.21
CA GLY A 85 -7.31 -15.36 -32.85
C GLY A 85 -6.75 -14.00 -32.48
N SER A 86 -7.62 -13.03 -32.18
CA SER A 86 -7.26 -11.62 -31.96
C SER A 86 -6.10 -11.39 -30.95
N ASP A 87 -5.93 -12.32 -30.03
CA ASP A 87 -4.91 -12.21 -28.99
C ASP A 87 -3.51 -12.60 -29.46
N LEU A 88 -3.40 -13.68 -30.27
CA LEU A 88 -2.13 -14.09 -30.85
C LEU A 88 -1.69 -13.12 -31.95
N GLU A 89 -2.64 -12.62 -32.74
CA GLU A 89 -2.36 -11.67 -33.84
C GLU A 89 -1.64 -10.43 -33.34
N ARG A 90 -2.12 -9.84 -32.22
CA ARG A 90 -1.45 -8.69 -31.61
C ARG A 90 -0.04 -9.01 -31.12
N MET A 91 0.15 -10.16 -30.47
CA MET A 91 1.48 -10.59 -30.03
C MET A 91 2.38 -10.90 -31.21
N TRP A 92 1.79 -11.42 -32.31
CA TRP A 92 2.53 -11.72 -33.52
C TRP A 92 3.15 -10.50 -34.17
N MET A 93 2.40 -9.36 -34.20
CA MET A 93 2.93 -8.09 -34.69
C MET A 93 4.16 -7.64 -33.88
N LEU A 94 4.22 -7.95 -32.59
CA LEU A 94 5.33 -7.62 -31.68
C LEU A 94 6.38 -8.73 -31.55
N ARG A 95 6.23 -9.84 -32.31
CA ARG A 95 7.03 -11.07 -32.16
C ARG A 95 8.54 -10.81 -32.19
N THR A 96 9.02 -9.94 -33.08
CA THR A 96 10.44 -9.61 -33.19
C THR A 96 10.95 -8.90 -31.93
N THR A 97 10.18 -7.98 -31.38
CA THR A 97 10.49 -7.30 -30.11
C THR A 97 10.46 -8.28 -28.94
N LEU A 98 9.42 -9.13 -28.89
CA LEU A 98 9.25 -10.13 -27.83
C LEU A 98 10.38 -11.17 -27.79
N LYS A 99 10.90 -11.58 -28.94
CA LYS A 99 12.07 -12.49 -29.03
C LYS A 99 13.37 -11.83 -28.54
N LYS A 100 13.50 -10.52 -28.68
CA LYS A 100 14.71 -9.76 -28.28
C LYS A 100 14.73 -9.36 -26.80
N ARG A 101 13.63 -9.57 -26.06
CA ARG A 101 13.62 -9.30 -24.60
C ARG A 101 14.72 -10.06 -23.91
N LYS A 102 15.30 -9.47 -22.87
CA LYS A 102 16.36 -10.12 -22.10
C LYS A 102 16.02 -10.16 -20.62
N MET A 103 16.31 -11.29 -20.00
CA MET A 103 16.29 -11.48 -18.55
C MET A 103 17.59 -12.14 -18.12
N PHE A 104 18.30 -11.50 -17.20
CA PHE A 104 19.65 -11.95 -16.80
C PHE A 104 20.61 -12.17 -17.99
N GLY A 105 20.52 -11.31 -19.00
CA GLY A 105 21.35 -11.35 -20.21
C GLY A 105 20.91 -12.32 -21.29
N LYS A 106 19.96 -13.24 -21.03
CA LYS A 106 19.45 -14.26 -21.96
C LYS A 106 18.14 -13.84 -22.63
N GLN A 107 17.98 -14.16 -23.90
CA GLN A 107 16.71 -14.05 -24.61
C GLN A 107 15.77 -15.22 -24.23
N PRO A 108 14.44 -15.11 -24.46
CA PRO A 108 13.49 -16.17 -24.10
C PRO A 108 13.90 -17.55 -24.62
N GLU A 109 14.23 -17.66 -25.89
CA GLU A 109 14.61 -18.94 -26.52
C GLU A 109 15.92 -19.54 -25.93
N GLU A 110 16.91 -18.68 -25.62
CA GLU A 110 18.14 -19.07 -24.91
C GLU A 110 17.89 -19.55 -23.48
N ALA A 111 16.79 -19.09 -22.88
CA ALA A 111 16.33 -19.49 -21.54
C ALA A 111 15.36 -20.69 -21.59
N GLY A 112 15.14 -21.32 -22.75
CA GLY A 112 14.19 -22.41 -22.93
C GLY A 112 12.72 -21.99 -22.84
N LYS A 113 12.40 -20.71 -23.08
CA LYS A 113 11.06 -20.17 -23.03
C LYS A 113 10.51 -19.85 -24.42
N HIS A 114 9.21 -19.93 -24.54
CA HIS A 114 8.55 -19.47 -25.76
C HIS A 114 8.53 -17.91 -25.80
N TRP A 115 8.65 -17.33 -26.97
CA TRP A 115 8.68 -15.86 -27.16
C TRP A 115 7.43 -15.14 -26.65
N ALA A 116 6.29 -15.84 -26.53
CA ALA A 116 5.02 -15.30 -26.04
C ALA A 116 4.82 -15.51 -24.53
N GLU A 117 5.78 -16.11 -23.83
CA GLU A 117 5.73 -16.23 -22.36
C GLU A 117 6.09 -14.94 -21.65
N LEU A 118 5.67 -14.82 -20.39
CA LEU A 118 6.28 -13.86 -19.46
C LEU A 118 7.78 -14.16 -19.36
N ILE A 119 8.62 -13.12 -19.42
CA ILE A 119 10.06 -13.34 -19.39
C ILE A 119 10.52 -13.88 -18.03
N TYR A 120 9.80 -13.54 -16.97
CA TYR A 120 9.96 -14.08 -15.62
C TYR A 120 8.60 -14.36 -14.99
N LEU A 121 8.48 -15.50 -14.34
CA LEU A 121 7.35 -15.89 -13.50
C LEU A 121 7.86 -16.75 -12.35
N ASP A 122 7.64 -16.28 -11.12
CA ASP A 122 7.86 -17.05 -9.90
C ASP A 122 6.60 -17.87 -9.62
N GLN A 123 6.66 -19.16 -9.90
CA GLN A 123 5.50 -20.04 -9.79
C GLN A 123 5.00 -20.20 -8.35
N PRO A 124 5.86 -20.41 -7.34
CA PRO A 124 5.43 -20.48 -5.95
C PRO A 124 4.63 -19.25 -5.48
N ARG A 125 5.01 -18.04 -5.92
CA ARG A 125 4.28 -16.80 -5.61
C ARG A 125 2.98 -16.71 -6.41
N ALA A 126 3.00 -17.06 -7.70
CA ALA A 126 1.82 -17.01 -8.57
C ALA A 126 0.73 -18.04 -8.22
N LEU A 127 1.07 -19.09 -7.45
CA LEU A 127 0.19 -20.15 -6.96
C LEU A 127 -0.21 -19.97 -5.48
N ALA A 128 0.37 -19.02 -4.77
CA ALA A 128 0.04 -18.79 -3.38
C ALA A 128 -1.42 -18.34 -3.22
N SER A 129 -2.09 -18.88 -2.21
CA SER A 129 -3.46 -18.50 -1.86
C SER A 129 -3.54 -17.14 -1.19
N GLN A 130 -2.49 -16.74 -0.50
CA GLN A 130 -2.39 -15.45 0.19
C GLN A 130 -0.97 -14.89 0.07
N LEU A 131 -0.88 -13.57 -0.08
CA LEU A 131 0.37 -12.81 -0.19
C LEU A 131 0.17 -11.42 0.39
N ILE A 132 1.25 -10.80 0.85
CA ILE A 132 1.28 -9.36 1.08
C ILE A 132 2.04 -8.72 -0.07
N THR A 133 1.40 -7.83 -0.82
CA THR A 133 2.04 -7.05 -1.88
C THR A 133 2.30 -5.62 -1.42
N PHE A 134 3.28 -4.95 -2.02
CA PHE A 134 3.61 -3.57 -1.63
C PHE A 134 4.10 -2.73 -2.81
N ALA A 135 3.93 -1.41 -2.70
CA ALA A 135 4.46 -0.47 -3.69
C ALA A 135 5.99 -0.38 -3.58
N PHE A 136 6.71 -0.78 -4.65
CA PHE A 136 8.17 -0.79 -4.67
C PHE A 136 8.78 0.60 -4.54
N VAL A 137 8.21 1.58 -5.24
CA VAL A 137 8.59 3.00 -5.13
C VAL A 137 7.38 3.81 -4.71
N ALA A 138 7.45 4.45 -3.57
CA ALA A 138 6.37 5.29 -3.06
C ALA A 138 6.88 6.32 -2.05
N THR A 139 6.05 7.31 -1.74
CA THR A 139 6.34 8.30 -0.68
C THR A 139 6.14 7.72 0.73
N HIS A 140 5.28 6.72 0.87
CA HIS A 140 4.95 6.05 2.13
C HIS A 140 4.81 4.54 1.90
N ASN A 141 4.84 3.78 2.98
CA ASN A 141 4.60 2.35 2.99
C ASN A 141 3.14 2.02 2.62
N HIS A 142 2.96 1.25 1.56
CA HIS A 142 1.67 0.77 1.10
C HIS A 142 1.74 -0.74 0.92
N PHE A 143 1.22 -1.47 1.90
CA PHE A 143 1.12 -2.93 1.89
C PHE A 143 -0.33 -3.34 1.83
N VAL A 144 -0.64 -4.39 1.07
CA VAL A 144 -2.00 -4.88 0.82
C VAL A 144 -2.01 -6.40 0.88
N LEU A 145 -3.01 -6.98 1.54
CA LEU A 145 -3.27 -8.41 1.52
C LEU A 145 -3.93 -8.80 0.20
N ASP A 146 -3.33 -9.75 -0.52
CA ASP A 146 -3.93 -10.43 -1.67
C ASP A 146 -4.35 -11.84 -1.28
N ARG A 147 -5.59 -12.19 -1.62
CA ARG A 147 -6.20 -13.50 -1.37
C ARG A 147 -6.16 -14.40 -2.59
N GLY A 148 -5.11 -14.24 -3.41
CA GLY A 148 -4.82 -15.07 -4.58
C GLY A 148 -5.55 -14.66 -5.86
N GLY A 149 -5.21 -15.36 -6.93
CA GLY A 149 -5.83 -15.16 -8.24
C GLY A 149 -5.26 -14.00 -9.08
N LYS A 150 -4.52 -13.08 -8.46
CA LYS A 150 -3.86 -11.97 -9.16
C LYS A 150 -2.40 -12.28 -9.48
N VAL A 151 -1.81 -11.42 -10.29
CA VAL A 151 -0.38 -11.43 -10.62
C VAL A 151 0.18 -10.04 -10.32
N PHE A 152 1.41 -9.96 -9.84
CA PHE A 152 2.02 -8.69 -9.43
C PHE A 152 3.29 -8.42 -10.22
N LYS A 153 3.37 -7.22 -10.83
CA LYS A 153 4.56 -6.74 -11.53
C LYS A 153 5.72 -6.45 -10.58
N GLN A 154 6.89 -6.18 -11.18
CA GLN A 154 8.07 -5.76 -10.41
C GLN A 154 7.86 -4.46 -9.61
N SER A 155 6.95 -3.59 -10.02
CA SER A 155 6.59 -2.38 -9.25
C SER A 155 5.73 -2.67 -8.02
N ALA A 156 5.22 -3.90 -7.89
CA ALA A 156 4.43 -4.42 -6.78
C ALA A 156 5.00 -5.76 -6.30
N PRO A 157 6.19 -5.79 -5.67
CA PRO A 157 6.75 -7.03 -5.14
C PRO A 157 5.84 -7.67 -4.10
N VAL A 158 6.06 -8.94 -3.82
CA VAL A 158 5.25 -9.71 -2.87
C VAL A 158 6.09 -10.35 -1.78
N ILE A 159 5.50 -10.45 -0.60
CA ILE A 159 5.96 -11.22 0.55
C ILE A 159 5.11 -12.48 0.62
N LYS A 160 5.75 -13.65 0.62
CA LYS A 160 5.13 -14.95 0.79
C LYS A 160 5.50 -15.49 2.17
N LEU A 161 4.49 -15.76 2.99
CA LEU A 161 4.66 -16.43 4.26
C LEU A 161 4.77 -17.97 4.03
N PRO A 162 5.19 -18.75 5.05
CA PRO A 162 5.18 -20.19 4.98
C PRO A 162 3.79 -20.76 4.62
N ALA A 163 3.76 -21.92 3.99
CA ALA A 163 2.51 -22.50 3.48
C ALA A 163 1.44 -22.80 4.55
N ASN A 164 1.84 -22.93 5.81
CA ASN A 164 0.94 -23.14 6.97
C ASN A 164 0.53 -21.83 7.67
N ALA A 165 0.97 -20.68 7.18
CA ALA A 165 0.57 -19.39 7.75
C ALA A 165 -0.92 -19.13 7.51
N SER A 166 -1.60 -18.71 8.55
CA SER A 166 -3.01 -18.34 8.53
C SER A 166 -3.23 -16.93 7.92
N GLU A 167 -4.48 -16.58 7.66
CA GLU A 167 -4.83 -15.21 7.30
C GLU A 167 -4.51 -14.23 8.45
N ASP A 168 -4.68 -14.66 9.68
CA ASP A 168 -4.35 -13.87 10.87
C ASP A 168 -2.85 -13.55 10.96
N ASP A 169 -1.98 -14.47 10.57
CA ASP A 169 -0.54 -14.21 10.48
C ASP A 169 -0.23 -13.12 9.43
N HIS A 170 -0.91 -13.17 8.28
CA HIS A 170 -0.78 -12.14 7.25
C HIS A 170 -1.32 -10.79 7.73
N LEU A 171 -2.50 -10.75 8.36
CA LEU A 171 -3.11 -9.52 8.87
C LEU A 171 -2.28 -8.91 10.01
N GLY A 172 -1.80 -9.71 10.94
CA GLY A 172 -0.95 -9.24 12.02
C GLY A 172 0.35 -8.59 11.50
N LEU A 173 0.98 -9.21 10.52
CA LEU A 173 2.16 -8.65 9.85
C LEU A 173 1.81 -7.40 9.03
N LEU A 174 0.68 -7.41 8.32
CA LEU A 174 0.20 -6.29 7.52
C LEU A 174 0.03 -5.01 8.35
N GLY A 175 -0.51 -5.13 9.57
CA GLY A 175 -0.67 -4.00 10.49
C GLY A 175 0.65 -3.38 10.91
N LEU A 176 1.66 -4.20 11.19
CA LEU A 176 3.00 -3.69 11.50
C LEU A 176 3.59 -2.94 10.30
N LEU A 177 3.54 -3.56 9.10
CA LEU A 177 4.11 -3.02 7.88
C LEU A 177 3.42 -1.72 7.41
N ASN A 178 2.14 -1.52 7.75
CA ASN A 178 1.37 -0.33 7.40
C ASN A 178 1.39 0.77 8.47
N SER A 179 2.12 0.61 9.55
CA SER A 179 2.21 1.61 10.62
C SER A 179 3.13 2.79 10.27
N SER A 180 2.94 3.91 10.97
CA SER A 180 3.84 5.06 10.89
C SER A 180 5.22 4.76 11.46
N ALA A 181 5.33 3.87 12.46
CA ALA A 181 6.61 3.37 12.97
C ALA A 181 7.41 2.64 11.88
N ALA A 182 6.74 1.78 11.11
CA ALA A 182 7.35 1.11 9.95
C ALA A 182 7.75 2.11 8.86
N CYS A 183 6.89 3.09 8.54
CA CYS A 183 7.21 4.14 7.57
C CYS A 183 8.47 4.89 7.96
N PHE A 184 8.56 5.31 9.22
CA PHE A 184 9.75 5.98 9.75
C PHE A 184 11.00 5.11 9.60
N TRP A 185 10.94 3.85 10.09
CA TRP A 185 12.08 2.93 10.00
C TRP A 185 12.51 2.70 8.55
N MET A 186 11.58 2.41 7.66
CA MET A 186 11.86 2.18 6.24
C MET A 186 12.57 3.38 5.60
N LYS A 187 12.17 4.61 5.90
CA LYS A 187 12.81 5.81 5.37
C LYS A 187 14.23 6.06 5.91
N GLN A 188 14.63 5.42 7.01
CA GLN A 188 16.01 5.46 7.49
C GLN A 188 16.90 4.41 6.81
N VAL A 189 16.32 3.33 6.29
CA VAL A 189 17.05 2.17 5.75
C VAL A 189 17.09 2.17 4.22
N PHE A 190 16.01 2.63 3.59
CA PHE A 190 15.88 2.57 2.13
C PHE A 190 16.42 3.79 1.40
N HIS A 191 16.72 3.56 0.13
CA HIS A 191 17.25 4.60 -0.74
C HIS A 191 16.18 5.65 -1.04
N ASN A 192 16.51 6.91 -0.70
CA ASN A 192 15.72 8.08 -1.08
C ASN A 192 15.98 8.40 -2.56
N LYS A 193 14.93 8.40 -3.37
CA LYS A 193 14.96 8.76 -4.79
C LYS A 193 14.67 10.25 -5.04
N GLY A 194 14.40 11.00 -3.97
CA GLY A 194 14.02 12.41 -4.04
C GLY A 194 12.56 12.62 -4.40
N ASP A 195 12.22 13.88 -4.62
CA ASP A 195 10.89 14.29 -5.05
C ASP A 195 10.58 13.81 -6.47
N SER A 196 9.29 13.55 -6.74
CA SER A 196 8.82 13.30 -8.10
C SER A 196 9.11 14.52 -8.99
N THR A 197 9.58 14.25 -10.21
CA THR A 197 9.78 15.28 -11.22
C THR A 197 8.57 15.38 -12.14
N ASP A 198 8.29 16.57 -12.65
CA ASP A 198 7.31 16.78 -13.72
C ASP A 198 7.86 16.29 -15.07
N SER A 199 7.06 16.43 -16.10
CA SER A 199 7.42 16.06 -17.50
C SER A 199 8.63 16.81 -18.05
N ALA A 200 8.99 17.95 -17.45
CA ALA A 200 10.16 18.75 -17.81
C ALA A 200 11.39 18.45 -16.94
N GLY A 201 11.29 17.50 -15.99
CA GLY A 201 12.35 17.11 -15.09
C GLY A 201 12.54 18.04 -13.87
N ALA A 202 11.65 19.01 -13.66
CA ALA A 202 11.67 19.87 -12.48
C ALA A 202 11.06 19.15 -11.25
N ARG A 203 11.64 19.38 -10.07
CA ARG A 203 11.09 18.85 -8.81
C ARG A 203 9.74 19.47 -8.52
N VAL A 204 8.74 18.61 -8.20
CA VAL A 204 7.36 19.06 -8.03
C VAL A 204 7.18 19.89 -6.77
N THR A 205 7.92 19.62 -5.69
CA THR A 205 7.67 20.29 -4.40
C THR A 205 8.90 20.80 -3.68
N GLY A 206 10.02 20.09 -3.73
CA GLY A 206 11.17 20.35 -2.85
C GLY A 206 10.92 20.09 -1.36
N ASP A 207 9.76 19.54 -0.98
CA ASP A 207 9.40 19.19 0.40
C ASP A 207 9.78 17.71 0.66
N PRO A 208 10.73 17.43 1.59
CA PRO A 208 11.17 16.05 1.88
C PRO A 208 10.06 15.09 2.34
N ALA A 209 8.91 15.60 2.77
CA ALA A 209 7.76 14.77 3.12
C ALA A 209 7.16 14.04 1.89
N PHE A 210 7.46 14.52 0.69
CA PHE A 210 7.00 13.96 -0.57
C PHE A 210 8.08 13.22 -1.35
N ASP A 211 9.28 13.07 -0.79
CA ASP A 211 10.32 12.24 -1.37
C ASP A 211 9.84 10.79 -1.51
N THR A 212 10.16 10.18 -2.65
CA THR A 212 9.92 8.77 -2.91
C THR A 212 11.08 7.91 -2.42
N TYR A 213 10.78 6.72 -1.98
CA TYR A 213 11.75 5.73 -1.50
C TYR A 213 11.58 4.42 -2.26
N GLU A 214 12.70 3.71 -2.46
CA GLU A 214 12.70 2.38 -3.06
C GLU A 214 12.66 1.31 -1.98
N PHE A 215 11.48 0.76 -1.69
CA PHE A 215 11.27 -0.28 -0.68
C PHE A 215 11.72 -1.65 -1.20
N ALA A 216 13.03 -1.88 -1.30
CA ALA A 216 13.58 -3.12 -1.82
C ALA A 216 13.39 -4.31 -0.86
N GLY A 217 12.99 -5.47 -1.38
CA GLY A 217 12.74 -6.67 -0.59
C GLY A 217 13.94 -7.13 0.25
N THR A 218 15.16 -6.91 -0.23
CA THR A 218 16.39 -7.21 0.52
C THR A 218 16.50 -6.44 1.81
N GLY A 219 16.16 -5.15 1.80
CA GLY A 219 16.14 -4.31 3.01
C GLY A 219 14.98 -4.66 3.93
N LEU A 220 13.80 -4.99 3.38
CA LEU A 220 12.64 -5.39 4.17
C LEU A 220 12.89 -6.64 5.02
N LYS A 221 13.74 -7.56 4.61
CA LYS A 221 14.13 -8.74 5.40
C LYS A 221 14.63 -8.37 6.80
N SER A 222 15.27 -7.22 6.94
CA SER A 222 15.79 -6.73 8.24
C SER A 222 14.76 -5.93 9.05
N PHE A 223 13.51 -5.80 8.58
CA PHE A 223 12.46 -5.08 9.30
C PHE A 223 12.24 -5.70 10.68
N PRO A 224 12.31 -4.89 11.75
CA PRO A 224 12.18 -5.38 13.12
C PRO A 224 10.73 -5.65 13.49
N LEU A 225 10.46 -6.78 14.10
CA LEU A 225 9.13 -7.22 14.49
C LEU A 225 9.00 -7.20 16.03
N PRO A 226 8.03 -6.49 16.62
CA PRO A 226 7.71 -6.60 18.02
C PRO A 226 7.07 -7.97 18.33
N ASP A 227 7.02 -8.35 19.61
CA ASP A 227 6.50 -9.65 20.02
C ASP A 227 4.98 -9.80 19.84
N SER A 228 4.26 -8.69 19.90
CA SER A 228 2.80 -8.63 19.69
C SER A 228 2.42 -8.18 18.29
N ARG A 229 1.17 -8.45 17.90
CA ARG A 229 0.61 -8.11 16.58
C ARG A 229 -0.72 -7.35 16.75
N PRO A 230 -0.97 -6.30 15.96
CA PRO A 230 -2.21 -5.53 16.00
C PRO A 230 -3.32 -6.20 15.17
N LEU A 231 -3.64 -7.46 15.46
CA LEU A 231 -4.49 -8.30 14.61
C LEU A 231 -5.89 -7.71 14.40
N ASP A 232 -6.57 -7.29 15.48
CA ASP A 232 -7.94 -6.81 15.40
C ASP A 232 -8.05 -5.48 14.63
N LEU A 233 -7.11 -4.56 14.86
CA LEU A 233 -7.03 -3.31 14.12
C LEU A 233 -6.71 -3.54 12.64
N SER A 234 -5.84 -4.48 12.35
CA SER A 234 -5.48 -4.85 10.97
C SER A 234 -6.65 -5.47 10.23
N ARG A 235 -7.38 -6.39 10.88
CA ARG A 235 -8.59 -7.01 10.32
C ARG A 235 -9.65 -5.94 10.03
N LYS A 236 -9.91 -5.07 10.99
CA LYS A 236 -10.85 -3.96 10.82
C LYS A 236 -10.49 -3.06 9.63
N LEU A 237 -9.22 -2.69 9.51
CA LEU A 237 -8.74 -1.85 8.39
C LEU A 237 -8.86 -2.54 7.04
N ASP A 238 -8.55 -3.83 6.94
CA ASP A 238 -8.70 -4.63 5.73
C ASP A 238 -10.18 -4.78 5.32
N GLU A 239 -11.08 -5.03 6.28
CA GLU A 239 -12.53 -5.10 6.07
C GLU A 239 -13.11 -3.76 5.62
N LEU A 240 -12.74 -2.67 6.26
CA LEU A 240 -13.15 -1.31 5.88
C LEU A 240 -12.65 -0.95 4.48
N ALA A 241 -11.40 -1.27 4.15
CA ALA A 241 -10.83 -1.04 2.83
C ALA A 241 -11.54 -1.85 1.75
N THR A 242 -11.84 -3.12 2.04
CA THR A 242 -12.61 -4.00 1.16
C THR A 242 -14.01 -3.45 0.91
N SER A 243 -14.72 -3.06 1.97
CA SER A 243 -16.06 -2.45 1.88
C SER A 243 -16.02 -1.14 1.11
N ARG A 244 -15.04 -0.26 1.41
CA ARG A 244 -14.89 1.01 0.70
C ARG A 244 -14.66 0.80 -0.80
N SER A 245 -13.86 -0.19 -1.18
CA SER A 245 -13.54 -0.46 -2.58
C SER A 245 -14.78 -0.77 -3.43
N GLN A 246 -15.84 -1.33 -2.84
CA GLN A 246 -17.10 -1.63 -3.52
C GLN A 246 -17.94 -0.37 -3.82
N HIS A 247 -17.65 0.75 -3.17
CA HIS A 247 -18.35 2.01 -3.36
C HIS A 247 -17.55 3.01 -4.22
N LEU A 248 -16.34 2.68 -4.67
CA LEU A 248 -15.53 3.60 -5.48
C LEU A 248 -16.01 3.64 -6.94
N PRO A 249 -15.76 4.73 -7.67
CA PRO A 249 -16.17 4.90 -9.06
C PRO A 249 -15.80 3.71 -9.97
N ASP A 250 -14.60 3.16 -9.80
CA ASP A 250 -14.12 2.03 -10.61
C ASP A 250 -14.96 0.73 -10.38
N ALA A 251 -15.52 0.54 -9.19
CA ALA A 251 -16.31 -0.64 -8.87
C ALA A 251 -17.78 -0.51 -9.31
N ILE A 252 -18.30 0.71 -9.34
CA ILE A 252 -19.69 0.96 -9.71
C ILE A 252 -19.88 1.26 -11.20
N GLY A 253 -18.78 1.52 -11.93
CA GLY A 253 -18.81 1.89 -13.35
C GLY A 253 -19.49 0.88 -14.27
N ASP A 254 -19.47 -0.41 -13.93
CA ASP A 254 -20.15 -1.46 -14.70
C ASP A 254 -21.67 -1.54 -14.42
N GLN A 255 -22.22 -0.75 -13.49
CA GLN A 255 -23.63 -0.76 -13.09
C GLN A 255 -24.48 0.27 -13.88
N PHE A 256 -23.97 0.83 -14.95
CA PHE A 256 -24.68 1.85 -15.75
C PHE A 256 -26.03 1.38 -16.33
N PRO A 257 -27.04 2.26 -16.38
CA PRO A 257 -27.02 3.67 -15.94
C PRO A 257 -27.27 3.83 -14.42
N LEU A 258 -26.45 4.66 -13.76
CA LEU A 258 -26.64 5.04 -12.38
C LEU A 258 -27.44 6.34 -12.28
N THR A 259 -28.38 6.41 -11.34
CA THR A 259 -29.05 7.66 -10.99
C THR A 259 -28.16 8.55 -10.10
N ARG A 260 -28.41 9.86 -10.08
CA ARG A 260 -27.70 10.79 -9.19
C ARG A 260 -27.81 10.35 -7.73
N SER A 261 -28.98 9.91 -7.28
CA SER A 261 -29.18 9.45 -5.90
C SER A 261 -28.33 8.22 -5.57
N GLN A 262 -28.13 7.29 -6.51
CA GLN A 262 -27.25 6.13 -6.31
C GLN A 262 -25.79 6.57 -6.21
N LEU A 263 -25.34 7.50 -7.07
CA LEU A 263 -23.98 8.06 -6.98
C LEU A 263 -23.75 8.76 -5.63
N ASP A 264 -24.69 9.58 -5.18
CA ASP A 264 -24.60 10.27 -3.89
C ASP A 264 -24.56 9.29 -2.72
N THR A 265 -25.29 8.16 -2.82
CA THR A 265 -25.24 7.08 -1.82
C THR A 265 -23.86 6.44 -1.76
N HIS A 266 -23.30 6.07 -2.91
CA HIS A 266 -21.94 5.50 -2.96
C HIS A 266 -20.87 6.49 -2.48
N CYS A 267 -20.97 7.74 -2.89
CA CYS A 267 -20.06 8.82 -2.45
C CYS A 267 -20.06 8.96 -0.92
N THR A 268 -21.26 9.04 -0.33
CA THR A 268 -21.43 9.17 1.13
C THR A 268 -20.89 7.94 1.87
N ALA A 269 -21.20 6.73 1.38
CA ALA A 269 -20.70 5.49 1.96
C ALA A 269 -19.16 5.40 1.89
N ALA A 270 -18.56 5.72 0.73
CA ALA A 270 -17.11 5.70 0.55
C ALA A 270 -16.40 6.73 1.45
N ALA A 271 -17.00 7.91 1.66
CA ALA A 271 -16.47 8.94 2.54
C ALA A 271 -16.56 8.54 4.02
N GLY A 272 -17.68 7.96 4.45
CA GLY A 272 -17.87 7.46 5.81
C GLY A 272 -16.89 6.33 6.15
N LEU A 273 -16.72 5.37 5.24
CA LEU A 273 -15.75 4.28 5.39
C LEU A 273 -14.31 4.81 5.44
N LEU A 274 -13.96 5.82 4.64
CA LEU A 274 -12.65 6.46 4.72
C LEU A 274 -12.42 7.09 6.09
N GLY A 275 -13.41 7.78 6.64
CA GLY A 275 -13.32 8.37 7.98
C GLY A 275 -13.06 7.33 9.08
N GLN A 276 -13.74 6.17 9.00
CA GLN A 276 -13.50 5.04 9.90
C GLN A 276 -12.10 4.45 9.71
N MET A 277 -11.61 4.33 8.47
CA MET A 277 -10.25 3.86 8.18
C MET A 277 -9.19 4.81 8.74
N ILE A 278 -9.39 6.13 8.63
CA ILE A 278 -8.46 7.13 9.20
C ILE A 278 -8.39 6.95 10.71
N ALA A 279 -9.53 6.83 11.39
CA ALA A 279 -9.62 6.62 12.82
C ALA A 279 -8.93 5.31 13.26
N ALA A 280 -9.24 4.18 12.61
CA ALA A 280 -8.62 2.89 12.92
C ALA A 280 -7.10 2.88 12.64
N GLN A 281 -6.63 3.62 11.63
CA GLN A 281 -5.19 3.78 11.37
C GLN A 281 -4.49 4.60 12.47
N GLU A 282 -5.14 5.60 13.04
CA GLU A 282 -4.59 6.32 14.19
C GLU A 282 -4.45 5.37 15.39
N GLU A 283 -5.46 4.56 15.69
CA GLU A 283 -5.36 3.53 16.75
C GLU A 283 -4.21 2.56 16.46
N LEU A 284 -4.07 2.10 15.21
CA LEU A 284 -2.98 1.20 14.79
C LEU A 284 -1.59 1.85 14.99
N ASP A 285 -1.44 3.12 14.64
CA ASP A 285 -0.16 3.83 14.78
C ASP A 285 0.23 3.95 16.26
N TRP A 286 -0.70 4.39 17.11
CA TRP A 286 -0.45 4.54 18.56
C TRP A 286 -0.23 3.21 19.25
N TRP A 287 -0.95 2.16 18.85
CA TRP A 287 -0.68 0.80 19.31
C TRP A 287 0.77 0.36 18.97
N ASN A 288 1.21 0.63 17.74
CA ASN A 288 2.56 0.30 17.31
C ASN A 288 3.63 1.07 18.10
N TYR A 289 3.38 2.34 18.46
CA TYR A 289 4.34 3.08 19.29
C TYR A 289 4.54 2.42 20.64
N ALA A 290 3.50 1.92 21.29
CA ALA A 290 3.60 1.16 22.53
C ALA A 290 4.32 -0.19 22.29
N ALA A 291 3.96 -0.96 21.27
CA ALA A 291 4.56 -2.25 20.96
C ALA A 291 6.07 -2.17 20.66
N TYR A 292 6.53 -1.06 20.10
CA TYR A 292 7.96 -0.80 19.90
C TYR A 292 8.65 -0.16 21.12
N GLY A 293 7.92 0.17 22.19
CA GLY A 293 8.46 0.86 23.36
C GLY A 293 8.87 2.31 23.11
N LEU A 294 8.20 2.98 22.17
CA LEU A 294 8.41 4.39 21.84
C LEU A 294 7.65 5.32 22.79
N ILE A 295 6.64 4.78 23.47
CA ILE A 295 5.86 5.41 24.54
C ILE A 295 5.70 4.43 25.69
N ASP A 296 5.68 4.94 26.92
CA ASP A 296 5.53 4.14 28.13
C ASP A 296 4.07 3.86 28.50
N THR A 297 3.15 4.64 27.95
CA THR A 297 1.70 4.55 28.22
C THR A 297 0.96 4.25 26.94
N GLU A 298 0.07 3.27 26.96
CA GLU A 298 -0.80 3.01 25.81
C GLU A 298 -1.76 4.20 25.58
N LEU A 299 -1.76 4.69 24.34
CA LEU A 299 -2.59 5.81 23.90
C LEU A 299 -3.56 5.34 22.79
N THR A 300 -4.19 4.20 23.00
CA THR A 300 -5.30 3.66 22.22
C THR A 300 -6.63 3.82 22.97
N GLY A 301 -7.74 3.88 22.24
CA GLY A 301 -9.07 3.98 22.82
C GLY A 301 -9.64 2.60 23.18
N ASP A 302 -10.42 2.52 24.26
CA ASP A 302 -11.10 1.28 24.67
C ASP A 302 -12.36 0.97 23.85
N GLY A 303 -12.80 1.90 22.99
CA GLY A 303 -14.05 1.81 22.22
C GLY A 303 -13.87 2.09 20.74
N GLU A 304 -15.00 2.14 20.04
CA GLU A 304 -15.04 2.50 18.62
C GLU A 304 -14.72 4.00 18.47
N PRO A 305 -13.62 4.40 17.82
CA PRO A 305 -13.32 5.80 17.62
C PRO A 305 -14.32 6.43 16.65
N PRO A 306 -14.64 7.74 16.79
CA PRO A 306 -15.45 8.45 15.81
C PRO A 306 -14.74 8.48 14.46
N ALA A 307 -15.51 8.51 13.37
CA ALA A 307 -14.94 8.70 12.04
C ALA A 307 -14.21 10.04 11.96
N LEU A 308 -12.98 10.02 11.46
CA LEU A 308 -12.14 11.21 11.32
C LEU A 308 -12.11 11.72 9.88
N GLN A 309 -12.09 13.03 9.71
CA GLN A 309 -11.78 13.65 8.43
C GLN A 309 -10.27 13.91 8.29
N LEU A 310 -9.83 14.14 7.07
CA LEU A 310 -8.47 14.64 6.83
C LEU A 310 -8.33 16.04 7.42
N GLY A 311 -7.28 16.27 8.20
CA GLY A 311 -7.06 17.49 8.95
C GLY A 311 -7.38 17.38 10.45
N GLU A 312 -8.00 16.27 10.89
CA GLU A 312 -8.48 16.07 12.27
C GLU A 312 -7.59 15.14 13.12
N ARG A 313 -6.57 14.52 12.54
CA ARG A 313 -5.64 13.66 13.29
C ARG A 313 -4.81 14.47 14.27
N ALA A 314 -4.38 13.85 15.38
CA ALA A 314 -3.61 14.53 16.43
C ALA A 314 -2.39 15.30 15.85
N PHE A 315 -1.61 14.67 14.97
CA PHE A 315 -0.46 15.33 14.34
C PHE A 315 -0.86 16.49 13.40
N GLU A 316 -2.03 16.41 12.75
CA GLU A 316 -2.53 17.49 11.89
C GLU A 316 -2.96 18.69 12.69
N ILE A 317 -3.57 18.49 13.87
CA ILE A 317 -3.91 19.56 14.81
C ILE A 317 -2.62 20.26 15.29
N VAL A 318 -1.60 19.51 15.70
CA VAL A 318 -0.30 20.07 16.09
C VAL A 318 0.34 20.82 14.91
N LEU A 319 0.34 20.25 13.72
CA LEU A 319 0.86 20.88 12.51
C LEU A 319 0.13 22.20 12.19
N ALA A 320 -1.19 22.22 12.33
CA ALA A 320 -2.00 23.43 12.13
C ALA A 320 -1.70 24.51 13.16
N ARG A 321 -1.46 24.13 14.43
CA ARG A 321 -1.03 25.06 15.49
C ARG A 321 0.32 25.69 15.16
N CYS A 322 1.32 24.88 14.75
CA CYS A 322 2.62 25.39 14.33
C CYS A 322 2.54 26.31 13.10
N MET A 323 1.64 26.00 12.14
CA MET A 323 1.38 26.89 11.00
C MET A 323 0.77 28.23 11.44
N ALA A 324 -0.21 28.20 12.34
CA ALA A 324 -0.85 29.41 12.87
C ALA A 324 0.12 30.28 13.68
N ALA A 325 1.08 29.65 14.36
CA ALA A 325 2.16 30.34 15.08
C ALA A 325 3.28 30.87 14.15
N GLY A 326 3.24 30.54 12.85
CA GLY A 326 4.29 30.94 11.90
C GLY A 326 5.59 30.15 12.01
N GLU A 327 5.61 29.04 12.74
CA GLU A 327 6.79 28.20 12.97
C GLU A 327 7.11 27.29 11.78
N ILE A 328 6.10 26.89 11.03
CA ILE A 328 6.20 25.96 9.90
C ILE A 328 5.41 26.46 8.70
N ASN A 329 5.97 26.33 7.51
CA ASN A 329 5.26 26.48 6.25
C ASN A 329 5.15 25.10 5.56
N THR A 330 3.92 24.62 5.33
CA THR A 330 3.68 23.32 4.69
C THR A 330 2.54 23.36 3.69
N THR A 331 2.64 22.55 2.64
CA THR A 331 1.57 22.36 1.65
C THR A 331 0.66 21.18 1.98
N TRP A 332 0.84 20.55 3.15
CA TRP A 332 0.14 19.31 3.54
C TRP A 332 -1.37 19.41 3.37
N PHE A 333 -2.02 20.36 4.03
CA PHE A 333 -3.49 20.51 3.99
C PHE A 333 -4.00 20.79 2.58
N LYS A 334 -3.36 21.71 1.85
CA LYS A 334 -3.71 22.03 0.46
C LYS A 334 -3.65 20.79 -0.44
N ARG A 335 -2.62 19.95 -0.29
CA ARG A 335 -2.42 18.75 -1.10
C ARG A 335 -3.43 17.64 -0.78
N HIS A 336 -3.93 17.60 0.44
CA HIS A 336 -4.95 16.64 0.85
C HIS A 336 -6.38 17.15 0.65
N GLY A 337 -6.56 18.41 0.25
CA GLY A 337 -7.87 19.02 0.16
C GLY A 337 -8.55 19.11 1.54
N SER A 338 -7.77 19.25 2.61
CA SER A 338 -8.24 19.30 3.98
C SER A 338 -8.12 20.72 4.58
N THR A 339 -8.95 20.99 5.58
CA THR A 339 -8.91 22.26 6.32
C THR A 339 -8.10 22.08 7.61
N PRO A 340 -7.07 22.92 7.86
CA PRO A 340 -6.35 22.89 9.14
C PRO A 340 -7.26 23.34 10.29
N ILE A 341 -7.30 22.54 11.37
CA ILE A 341 -7.97 22.90 12.62
C ILE A 341 -6.95 22.96 13.76
N THR A 342 -7.10 23.92 14.67
CA THR A 342 -6.19 24.10 15.83
C THR A 342 -6.81 23.61 17.14
N ALA A 343 -8.11 23.38 17.17
CA ALA A 343 -8.86 22.87 18.31
C ALA A 343 -9.37 21.45 18.05
N ILE A 344 -9.47 20.67 19.11
CA ILE A 344 -10.12 19.35 19.07
C ILE A 344 -11.63 19.57 18.85
N PRO A 345 -12.27 18.85 17.89
CA PRO A 345 -13.70 19.01 17.63
C PRO A 345 -14.58 18.73 18.85
N GLU A 346 -15.45 19.67 19.19
CA GLU A 346 -16.32 19.59 20.38
C GLU A 346 -17.40 18.50 20.27
N HIS A 347 -17.78 18.13 19.05
CA HIS A 347 -18.80 17.11 18.79
C HIS A 347 -18.32 15.67 19.02
N TRP A 348 -17.02 15.45 19.23
CA TRP A 348 -16.50 14.14 19.56
C TRP A 348 -16.85 13.73 21.01
N PRO A 349 -16.98 12.41 21.29
CA PRO A 349 -17.12 11.91 22.66
C PRO A 349 -16.04 12.44 23.60
N GLU A 350 -16.40 12.68 24.83
CA GLU A 350 -15.48 13.31 25.81
C GLU A 350 -14.23 12.46 26.09
N ASP A 351 -14.40 11.16 26.19
CA ASP A 351 -13.32 10.18 26.37
C ASP A 351 -12.34 10.21 25.19
N TYR A 352 -12.88 10.28 23.96
CA TYR A 352 -12.04 10.36 22.75
C TYR A 352 -11.33 11.71 22.65
N ARG A 353 -11.98 12.83 23.00
CA ARG A 353 -11.31 14.14 23.08
C ARG A 353 -10.17 14.13 24.08
N ALA A 354 -10.37 13.53 25.26
CA ALA A 354 -9.34 13.38 26.28
C ALA A 354 -8.16 12.51 25.78
N LEU A 355 -8.45 11.43 25.01
CA LEU A 355 -7.43 10.60 24.38
C LEU A 355 -6.60 11.41 23.36
N VAL A 356 -7.27 12.13 22.45
CA VAL A 356 -6.60 12.96 21.44
C VAL A 356 -5.75 14.05 22.09
N GLN A 357 -6.24 14.67 23.18
CA GLN A 357 -5.42 15.63 23.92
C GLN A 357 -4.14 14.99 24.45
N ARG A 358 -4.21 13.80 25.06
CA ARG A 358 -3.00 13.07 25.52
C ARG A 358 -2.04 12.75 24.37
N ARG A 359 -2.57 12.41 23.18
CA ARG A 359 -1.76 12.20 21.95
C ARG A 359 -1.06 13.49 21.53
N ILE A 360 -1.75 14.62 21.54
CA ILE A 360 -1.18 15.95 21.25
C ILE A 360 -0.07 16.26 22.26
N ASP A 361 -0.33 16.07 23.55
CA ASP A 361 0.66 16.31 24.61
C ASP A 361 1.91 15.43 24.40
N ALA A 362 1.74 14.17 24.01
CA ALA A 362 2.84 13.26 23.70
C ALA A 362 3.66 13.73 22.48
N VAL A 363 3.00 14.25 21.43
CA VAL A 363 3.68 14.81 20.24
C VAL A 363 4.47 16.05 20.61
N GLU A 364 3.90 16.92 21.45
CA GLU A 364 4.55 18.17 21.88
C GLU A 364 5.69 17.93 22.86
N ALA A 365 5.56 16.94 23.77
CA ALA A 365 6.55 16.65 24.79
C ALA A 365 7.73 15.79 24.29
N SER A 366 7.48 14.83 23.40
CA SER A 366 8.49 13.87 22.98
C SER A 366 9.08 14.19 21.60
N PRO A 367 10.38 14.51 21.52
CA PRO A 367 11.06 14.67 20.23
C PRO A 367 11.02 13.41 19.35
N TRP A 368 10.83 12.23 19.95
CA TRP A 368 10.76 10.95 19.25
C TRP A 368 9.40 10.76 18.59
N ILE A 369 8.32 10.99 19.36
CA ILE A 369 6.96 10.91 18.83
C ILE A 369 6.75 11.96 17.74
N ARG A 370 7.27 13.17 17.92
CA ARG A 370 7.22 14.23 16.90
C ARG A 370 7.85 13.82 15.56
N LEU A 371 8.83 12.92 15.56
CA LEU A 371 9.43 12.40 14.32
C LEU A 371 8.52 11.40 13.59
N LEU A 372 7.66 10.68 14.31
CA LEU A 372 6.71 9.74 13.75
C LEU A 372 5.39 10.42 13.39
N GLU A 373 4.95 11.35 14.24
CA GLU A 373 3.73 12.13 14.09
C GLU A 373 3.96 13.40 13.21
N ARG A 374 4.30 13.16 11.92
CA ARG A 374 4.55 14.22 10.93
C ARG A 374 4.23 13.75 9.51
N PRO A 375 4.03 14.68 8.56
CA PRO A 375 3.75 14.38 7.16
C PRO A 375 4.64 13.30 6.52
N GLY A 376 5.92 13.28 6.88
CA GLY A 376 6.88 12.32 6.32
C GLY A 376 6.70 10.88 6.76
N SER A 377 5.97 10.60 7.84
CA SER A 377 5.77 9.25 8.38
C SER A 377 4.32 8.82 8.41
N LYS A 378 3.38 9.76 8.55
CA LYS A 378 1.94 9.49 8.63
C LYS A 378 1.35 9.23 7.25
N ARG A 379 0.44 8.25 7.21
CA ARG A 379 -0.22 7.83 5.97
C ARG A 379 -0.94 9.00 5.27
N ARG A 380 -0.70 9.08 3.97
CA ARG A 380 -1.49 9.93 3.07
C ARG A 380 -2.63 9.10 2.51
N TRP A 381 -3.85 9.61 2.67
CA TRP A 381 -5.05 8.97 2.18
C TRP A 381 -5.47 9.52 0.83
N ASN A 382 -5.94 8.65 -0.05
CA ASN A 382 -6.48 9.05 -1.34
C ASN A 382 -7.99 9.29 -1.23
N GLN A 383 -8.41 10.48 -1.64
CA GLN A 383 -9.83 10.75 -1.86
C GLN A 383 -10.23 10.28 -3.27
N ALA A 384 -11.38 9.65 -3.38
CA ALA A 384 -11.94 9.31 -4.69
C ALA A 384 -12.40 10.59 -5.38
N ARG A 385 -12.15 10.67 -6.69
CA ARG A 385 -12.68 11.74 -7.53
C ARG A 385 -14.00 11.28 -8.11
N TRP A 386 -15.04 12.06 -7.86
CA TRP A 386 -16.41 11.75 -8.25
C TRP A 386 -16.88 12.57 -9.45
N ASP A 387 -16.09 13.57 -9.85
CA ASP A 387 -16.41 14.51 -10.92
C ASP A 387 -15.65 14.19 -12.22
N ASP A 388 -14.74 13.22 -12.21
CA ASP A 388 -14.02 12.69 -13.37
C ASP A 388 -14.76 11.45 -13.91
#